data_d648f9c2a61c24f51ff6c42d207e2d33
#
_entry.id   d648f9c2a61c24f51ff6c42d207e2d33
#
_cell.length_a   1.000
_cell.length_b   1.000
_cell.length_c   1.000
_cell.angle_alpha   90.00
_cell.angle_beta   90.00
_cell.angle_gamma   90.00
#
_symmetry.space_group_name_H-M   'P 1'
#
loop_
_entity.id
_entity.type
_entity.pdbx_description
1 polymer ?
#
loop_
_entity_poly.entity_id
_entity_poly.type
_entity_poly.pdbx_seq_one_letter_code
_entity_poly.pdbx_strand_id
1 'polypeptide(L)'
;MWKLIKGLNHVGVAVSNLDEALKTFKTTLGLEPCYVKEVRDQKIRVASFKVGESTLELFEPTDPSSTVAGFLAKRGEGMHHIALAVDDIRATLDAAQKAGATVIDREPRVGAEGQLIAFLHPKSTRGTLIELCQE
;
A
#
# COMPACT_ATOMS: atom_id res chain seq x y z
N MET A 1 -2.75 -2.98 27.73
CA MET A 1 -3.20 -2.93 26.31
C MET A 1 -2.28 -3.75 25.45
N TRP A 2 -2.82 -4.66 24.70
CA TRP A 2 -2.02 -5.48 23.80
C TRP A 2 -1.87 -4.78 22.45
N LYS A 3 -0.83 -5.15 21.74
CA LYS A 3 -0.38 -4.44 20.56
C LYS A 3 -0.74 -5.24 19.30
N LEU A 4 -1.66 -4.72 18.49
CA LEU A 4 -2.05 -5.35 17.24
C LEU A 4 -1.05 -5.05 16.12
N ILE A 5 -0.52 -3.84 16.12
CA ILE A 5 0.39 -3.35 15.07
C ILE A 5 1.82 -3.61 15.53
N LYS A 6 2.59 -4.32 14.71
CA LYS A 6 3.98 -4.65 15.04
C LYS A 6 5.00 -3.77 14.34
N GLY A 7 4.61 -3.02 13.32
CA GLY A 7 5.54 -2.13 12.64
C GLY A 7 4.96 -1.54 11.38
N LEU A 8 5.77 -0.77 10.68
CA LEU A 8 5.46 -0.20 9.38
C LEU A 8 5.99 -1.16 8.31
N ASN A 9 5.09 -1.70 7.48
CA ASN A 9 5.48 -2.60 6.41
C ASN A 9 5.99 -1.82 5.20
N HIS A 10 5.14 -0.90 4.68
CA HIS A 10 5.55 -0.08 3.55
C HIS A 10 4.72 1.18 3.44
N VAL A 11 5.22 2.11 2.61
CA VAL A 11 4.50 3.29 2.16
C VAL A 11 4.32 3.15 0.65
N GLY A 12 3.10 3.33 0.18
CA GLY A 12 2.79 3.25 -1.23
C GLY A 12 2.59 4.63 -1.84
N VAL A 13 3.26 4.90 -2.95
CA VAL A 13 3.20 6.18 -3.67
C VAL A 13 2.74 5.92 -5.10
N ALA A 14 1.69 6.63 -5.51
CA ALA A 14 1.15 6.53 -6.86
C ALA A 14 1.87 7.50 -7.80
N VAL A 15 2.29 7.00 -8.94
CA VAL A 15 2.96 7.81 -9.97
C VAL A 15 2.31 7.56 -11.33
N SER A 16 2.37 8.55 -12.20
CA SER A 16 1.79 8.45 -13.54
C SER A 16 2.67 7.64 -14.50
N ASN A 17 3.99 7.71 -14.30
CA ASN A 17 4.97 7.04 -15.15
C ASN A 17 6.06 6.47 -14.26
N LEU A 18 6.08 5.15 -14.12
CA LEU A 18 7.01 4.48 -13.23
C LEU A 18 8.47 4.66 -13.67
N ASP A 19 8.74 4.56 -14.96
CA ASP A 19 10.12 4.68 -15.46
C ASP A 19 10.70 6.07 -15.17
N GLU A 20 9.89 7.11 -15.35
CA GLU A 20 10.32 8.47 -15.02
C GLU A 20 10.49 8.66 -13.51
N ALA A 21 9.59 8.10 -12.72
CA ALA A 21 9.70 8.15 -11.26
C ALA A 21 10.95 7.45 -10.76
N LEU A 22 11.30 6.31 -11.36
CA LEU A 22 12.52 5.59 -11.01
C LEU A 22 13.77 6.44 -11.26
N LYS A 23 13.81 7.16 -12.37
CA LYS A 23 14.92 8.10 -12.65
C LYS A 23 14.99 9.18 -11.59
N THR A 24 13.85 9.76 -11.23
CA THR A 24 13.79 10.81 -10.22
C THR A 24 14.31 10.34 -8.87
N PHE A 25 13.84 9.18 -8.42
CA PHE A 25 14.23 8.64 -7.12
C PHE A 25 15.71 8.25 -7.10
N LYS A 26 16.23 7.76 -8.23
CA LYS A 26 17.65 7.43 -8.34
C LYS A 26 18.52 8.69 -8.29
N THR A 27 18.19 9.70 -9.10
CA THR A 27 19.02 10.92 -9.20
C THR A 27 18.89 11.78 -7.95
N THR A 28 17.72 11.84 -7.32
CA THR A 28 17.46 12.69 -6.17
C THR A 28 17.90 12.05 -4.86
N LEU A 29 17.65 10.76 -4.70
CA LEU A 29 17.82 10.07 -3.43
C LEU A 29 18.81 8.91 -3.49
N GLY A 30 19.32 8.57 -4.68
CA GLY A 30 20.24 7.45 -4.82
C GLY A 30 19.59 6.09 -4.62
N LEU A 31 18.25 6.01 -4.74
CA LEU A 31 17.53 4.77 -4.51
C LEU A 31 17.47 3.91 -5.77
N GLU A 32 17.79 2.63 -5.60
CA GLU A 32 17.65 1.61 -6.63
C GLU A 32 16.58 0.61 -6.20
N PRO A 33 15.67 0.21 -7.10
CA PRO A 33 14.63 -0.74 -6.71
C PRO A 33 15.21 -2.14 -6.51
N CYS A 34 14.65 -2.86 -5.51
CA CYS A 34 14.94 -4.27 -5.32
C CYS A 34 14.31 -5.11 -6.44
N TYR A 35 13.14 -4.69 -6.92
CA TYR A 35 12.47 -5.32 -8.04
C TYR A 35 11.46 -4.36 -8.67
N VAL A 36 11.08 -4.67 -9.90
CA VAL A 36 9.99 -4.03 -10.63
C VAL A 36 9.16 -5.16 -11.21
N LYS A 37 7.85 -5.16 -10.97
CA LYS A 37 6.99 -6.21 -11.50
C LYS A 37 5.59 -5.70 -11.80
N GLU A 38 4.87 -6.45 -12.62
CA GLU A 38 3.46 -6.20 -12.91
C GLU A 38 2.59 -7.04 -11.98
N VAL A 39 1.57 -6.41 -11.39
CA VAL A 39 0.56 -7.09 -10.58
C VAL A 39 -0.74 -7.00 -11.34
N ARG A 40 -1.02 -8.03 -12.14
CA ARG A 40 -2.14 -8.02 -13.09
C ARG A 40 -3.50 -7.87 -12.43
N ASP A 41 -3.70 -8.55 -11.30
CA ASP A 41 -4.97 -8.48 -10.57
C ASP A 41 -5.32 -7.07 -10.15
N GLN A 42 -4.32 -6.27 -9.80
CA GLN A 42 -4.50 -4.90 -9.36
C GLN A 42 -4.29 -3.89 -10.49
N LYS A 43 -3.89 -4.37 -11.65
CA LYS A 43 -3.66 -3.54 -12.86
C LYS A 43 -2.64 -2.44 -12.59
N ILE A 44 -1.51 -2.82 -11.99
CA ILE A 44 -0.41 -1.90 -11.68
C ILE A 44 0.94 -2.52 -12.03
N ARG A 45 1.93 -1.66 -12.27
CA ARG A 45 3.35 -2.00 -12.19
C ARG A 45 3.89 -1.39 -10.91
N VAL A 46 4.68 -2.14 -10.18
CA VAL A 46 5.22 -1.70 -8.90
C VAL A 46 6.74 -1.83 -8.87
N ALA A 47 7.40 -0.81 -8.32
CA ALA A 47 8.82 -0.84 -7.98
C ALA A 47 8.94 -0.78 -6.47
N SER A 48 9.80 -1.62 -5.90
CA SER A 48 9.97 -1.70 -4.46
C SER A 48 11.40 -1.33 -4.07
N PHE A 49 11.53 -0.44 -3.09
CA PHE A 49 12.81 -0.01 -2.55
C PHE A 49 12.90 -0.42 -1.09
N LYS A 50 14.02 -1.00 -0.69
CA LYS A 50 14.27 -1.31 0.71
C LYS A 50 14.73 -0.04 1.42
N VAL A 51 14.04 0.35 2.49
CA VAL A 51 14.35 1.53 3.28
C VAL A 51 14.42 1.10 4.75
N GLY A 52 15.61 0.75 5.23
CA GLY A 52 15.74 0.15 6.55
C GLY A 52 14.98 -1.16 6.63
N GLU A 53 14.11 -1.31 7.62
CA GLU A 53 13.28 -2.50 7.78
C GLU A 53 11.93 -2.37 7.06
N SER A 54 11.65 -1.20 6.50
CA SER A 54 10.41 -0.94 5.77
C SER A 54 10.69 -0.91 4.27
N THR A 55 9.63 -0.71 3.49
CA THR A 55 9.72 -0.67 2.04
C THR A 55 8.99 0.57 1.53
N LEU A 56 9.55 1.20 0.53
CA LEU A 56 8.86 2.24 -0.23
C LEU A 56 8.47 1.64 -1.57
N GLU A 57 7.20 1.76 -1.94
CA GLU A 57 6.69 1.24 -3.20
C GLU A 57 6.18 2.36 -4.07
N LEU A 58 6.60 2.36 -5.33
CA LEU A 58 6.05 3.24 -6.35
C LEU A 58 5.22 2.38 -7.29
N PHE A 59 4.01 2.83 -7.63
CA PHE A 59 3.19 2.07 -8.57
C PHE A 59 2.45 2.97 -9.54
N GLU A 60 2.36 2.48 -10.79
CA GLU A 60 1.60 3.13 -11.83
C GLU A 60 0.46 2.21 -12.28
N PRO A 61 -0.69 2.76 -12.72
CA PRO A 61 -1.75 1.95 -13.27
C PRO A 61 -1.38 1.44 -14.65
N THR A 62 -1.75 0.18 -14.95
CA THR A 62 -1.57 -0.40 -16.28
C THR A 62 -2.84 -0.35 -17.11
N ASP A 63 -3.95 0.12 -16.52
CA ASP A 63 -5.25 0.17 -17.16
C ASP A 63 -6.09 1.29 -16.54
N PRO A 64 -6.90 2.00 -17.32
CA PRO A 64 -7.75 3.07 -16.79
C PRO A 64 -8.72 2.62 -15.70
N SER A 65 -9.06 1.34 -15.65
CA SER A 65 -9.96 0.78 -14.62
C SER A 65 -9.26 0.48 -13.31
N SER A 66 -7.93 0.65 -13.22
CA SER A 66 -7.20 0.50 -11.97
C SER A 66 -7.66 1.56 -10.95
N THR A 67 -7.78 1.16 -9.67
CA THR A 67 -8.10 2.12 -8.60
C THR A 67 -7.04 3.21 -8.50
N VAL A 68 -5.79 2.90 -8.84
CA VAL A 68 -4.69 3.86 -8.85
C VAL A 68 -4.90 4.93 -9.93
N ALA A 69 -5.46 4.56 -11.09
CA ALA A 69 -5.78 5.53 -12.14
C ALA A 69 -6.79 6.55 -11.62
N GLY A 70 -7.82 6.09 -10.90
CA GLY A 70 -8.80 6.98 -10.28
C GLY A 70 -8.19 7.89 -9.23
N PHE A 71 -7.28 7.38 -8.43
CA PHE A 71 -6.56 8.18 -7.45
C PHE A 71 -5.76 9.29 -8.12
N LEU A 72 -4.99 8.95 -9.15
CA LEU A 72 -4.18 9.93 -9.89
C LEU A 72 -5.03 11.02 -10.54
N ALA A 73 -6.20 10.64 -11.08
CA ALA A 73 -7.11 11.60 -11.70
C ALA A 73 -7.66 12.60 -10.68
N LYS A 74 -7.91 12.17 -9.45
CA LYS A 74 -8.48 13.02 -8.41
C LYS A 74 -7.44 13.80 -7.62
N ARG A 75 -6.30 13.20 -7.34
CA ARG A 75 -5.32 13.76 -6.40
C ARG A 75 -3.94 14.03 -7.01
N GLY A 76 -3.66 13.50 -8.20
CA GLY A 76 -2.33 13.58 -8.78
C GLY A 76 -1.37 12.60 -8.13
N GLU A 77 -0.08 12.76 -8.43
CA GLU A 77 0.96 11.89 -7.87
C GLU A 77 1.17 12.17 -6.39
N GLY A 78 1.49 11.13 -5.64
CA GLY A 78 1.82 11.27 -4.23
C GLY A 78 1.49 10.02 -3.42
N MET A 79 1.56 10.19 -2.10
CA MET A 79 1.31 9.09 -1.16
C MET A 79 -0.12 8.56 -1.34
N HIS A 80 -0.22 7.24 -1.51
CA HIS A 80 -1.50 6.56 -1.71
C HIS A 80 -1.96 5.88 -0.43
N HIS A 81 -1.06 5.19 0.26
CA HIS A 81 -1.42 4.47 1.48
C HIS A 81 -0.20 4.19 2.34
N ILE A 82 -0.49 3.83 3.60
CA ILE A 82 0.49 3.34 4.56
C ILE A 82 0.06 1.92 4.93
N ALA A 83 1.01 0.98 4.88
CA ALA A 83 0.75 -0.40 5.25
C ALA A 83 1.40 -0.71 6.59
N LEU A 84 0.59 -1.23 7.50
CA LEU A 84 1.01 -1.58 8.85
C LEU A 84 1.11 -3.10 8.98
N ALA A 85 2.22 -3.57 9.54
CA ALA A 85 2.45 -4.99 9.75
C ALA A 85 1.70 -5.48 10.98
N VAL A 86 1.05 -6.64 10.85
CA VAL A 86 0.29 -7.28 11.93
C VAL A 86 0.62 -8.76 11.98
N ASP A 87 0.44 -9.39 13.15
CA ASP A 87 0.64 -10.84 13.29
C ASP A 87 -0.61 -11.61 12.87
N ASP A 88 -1.78 -11.09 13.22
CA ASP A 88 -3.06 -11.75 12.96
C ASP A 88 -4.03 -10.73 12.37
N ILE A 89 -4.16 -10.74 11.05
CA ILE A 89 -4.96 -9.76 10.33
C ILE A 89 -6.46 -9.88 10.65
N ARG A 90 -6.96 -11.10 10.84
CA ARG A 90 -8.38 -11.30 11.16
C ARG A 90 -8.72 -10.74 12.53
N ALA A 91 -7.85 -10.97 13.51
CA ALA A 91 -8.03 -10.42 14.86
C ALA A 91 -7.96 -8.90 14.83
N THR A 92 -7.05 -8.33 14.02
CA THR A 92 -6.91 -6.87 13.90
C THR A 92 -8.14 -6.26 13.24
N LEU A 93 -8.64 -6.87 12.16
CA LEU A 93 -9.87 -6.40 11.49
C LEU A 93 -11.07 -6.47 12.44
N ASP A 94 -11.20 -7.55 13.19
CA ASP A 94 -12.29 -7.71 14.16
C ASP A 94 -12.23 -6.61 15.22
N ALA A 95 -11.05 -6.36 15.77
CA ALA A 95 -10.86 -5.32 16.78
C ALA A 95 -11.19 -3.93 16.21
N ALA A 96 -10.76 -3.65 14.98
CA ALA A 96 -11.05 -2.38 14.32
C ALA A 96 -12.55 -2.18 14.13
N GLN A 97 -13.25 -3.20 13.65
CA GLN A 97 -14.70 -3.14 13.44
C GLN A 97 -15.46 -2.97 14.75
N LYS A 98 -15.04 -3.66 15.80
CA LYS A 98 -15.64 -3.51 17.15
C LYS A 98 -15.43 -2.11 17.70
N ALA A 99 -14.34 -1.45 17.31
CA ALA A 99 -14.06 -0.07 17.70
C ALA A 99 -14.81 0.96 16.82
N GLY A 100 -15.61 0.49 15.86
CA GLY A 100 -16.42 1.36 14.99
C GLY A 100 -15.82 1.69 13.65
N ALA A 101 -14.69 1.09 13.29
CA ALA A 101 -14.07 1.34 11.99
C ALA A 101 -14.86 0.68 10.84
N THR A 102 -14.90 1.38 9.71
CA THR A 102 -15.39 0.82 8.46
C THR A 102 -14.20 0.22 7.71
N VAL A 103 -14.32 -1.06 7.36
CA VAL A 103 -13.29 -1.75 6.60
C VAL A 103 -13.70 -1.82 5.13
N ILE A 104 -12.73 -1.75 4.23
CA ILE A 104 -12.97 -1.96 2.80
C ILE A 104 -13.03 -3.47 2.54
N ASP A 105 -12.08 -4.21 3.12
CA ASP A 105 -12.03 -5.66 2.99
C ASP A 105 -12.44 -6.31 4.30
N ARG A 106 -13.58 -6.98 4.33
CA ARG A 106 -14.01 -7.74 5.51
C ARG A 106 -13.23 -9.04 5.66
N GLU A 107 -12.91 -9.65 4.51
CA GLU A 107 -12.04 -10.81 4.44
C GLU A 107 -10.71 -10.39 3.84
N PRO A 108 -9.58 -10.79 4.45
CA PRO A 108 -8.28 -10.52 3.86
C PRO A 108 -8.13 -11.16 2.49
N ARG A 109 -7.36 -10.51 1.64
CA ARG A 109 -7.02 -11.03 0.32
C ARG A 109 -5.52 -11.11 0.16
N VAL A 110 -5.06 -11.81 -0.87
CA VAL A 110 -3.63 -11.96 -1.12
C VAL A 110 -3.09 -10.70 -1.79
N GLY A 111 -2.06 -10.13 -1.20
CA GLY A 111 -1.39 -8.95 -1.74
C GLY A 111 -0.28 -9.27 -2.72
N ALA A 112 0.40 -8.22 -3.19
CA ALA A 112 1.43 -8.32 -4.22
C ALA A 112 2.61 -9.22 -3.82
N GLU A 113 2.88 -9.31 -2.52
CA GLU A 113 3.99 -10.13 -1.98
C GLU A 113 3.54 -11.51 -1.50
N GLY A 114 2.29 -11.89 -1.77
CA GLY A 114 1.76 -13.17 -1.36
C GLY A 114 1.21 -13.23 0.07
N GLN A 115 1.37 -12.16 0.86
CA GLN A 115 0.84 -12.09 2.21
C GLN A 115 -0.63 -11.66 2.21
N LEU A 116 -1.33 -11.91 3.32
CA LEU A 116 -2.70 -11.44 3.47
C LEU A 116 -2.71 -9.94 3.74
N ILE A 117 -3.60 -9.25 3.06
CA ILE A 117 -3.78 -7.80 3.20
C ILE A 117 -5.27 -7.47 3.36
N ALA A 118 -5.53 -6.30 3.95
CA ALA A 118 -6.88 -5.73 4.01
C ALA A 118 -6.77 -4.23 4.21
N PHE A 119 -7.71 -3.48 3.62
CA PHE A 119 -7.75 -2.03 3.74
C PHE A 119 -8.86 -1.57 4.67
N LEU A 120 -8.55 -0.54 5.48
CA LEU A 120 -9.54 0.21 6.24
C LEU A 120 -9.98 1.41 5.41
N HIS A 121 -11.27 1.78 5.54
CA HIS A 121 -11.77 2.96 4.84
C HIS A 121 -11.12 4.23 5.43
N PRO A 122 -10.67 5.18 4.60
CA PRO A 122 -10.01 6.40 5.09
C PRO A 122 -10.81 7.22 6.08
N LYS A 123 -12.14 7.19 6.03
CA LYS A 123 -12.96 7.90 6.99
C LYS A 123 -12.75 7.43 8.42
N SER A 124 -12.29 6.20 8.62
CA SER A 124 -12.02 5.63 9.94
C SER A 124 -10.64 6.02 10.45
N THR A 125 -9.77 6.51 9.60
CA THR A 125 -8.39 6.84 9.90
C THR A 125 -8.02 8.27 9.48
N ARG A 126 -9.00 9.16 9.57
CA ARG A 126 -8.82 10.60 9.36
C ARG A 126 -8.29 10.98 7.98
N GLY A 127 -8.71 10.24 6.96
CA GLY A 127 -8.39 10.55 5.58
C GLY A 127 -7.18 9.81 5.01
N THR A 128 -6.49 9.03 5.81
CA THR A 128 -5.35 8.23 5.35
C THR A 128 -5.80 6.81 5.05
N LEU A 129 -5.52 6.33 3.85
CA LEU A 129 -5.80 4.93 3.51
C LEU A 129 -4.77 4.05 4.22
N ILE A 130 -5.26 3.17 5.08
CA ILE A 130 -4.42 2.24 5.85
C ILE A 130 -4.63 0.84 5.34
N GLU A 131 -3.53 0.17 5.03
CA GLU A 131 -3.49 -1.24 4.68
C GLU A 131 -2.96 -2.02 5.88
N LEU A 132 -3.54 -3.17 6.16
CA LEU A 132 -2.98 -4.12 7.11
C LEU A 132 -2.32 -5.23 6.33
N CYS A 133 -1.10 -5.60 6.72
CA CYS A 133 -0.31 -6.66 6.09
C CYS A 133 0.08 -7.68 7.14
N GLN A 134 -0.32 -8.95 6.95
CA GLN A 134 0.10 -10.00 7.86
C GLN A 134 1.50 -10.46 7.49
N GLU A 135 2.40 -10.36 8.45
CA GLU A 135 3.78 -10.84 8.31
C GLU A 135 3.98 -12.17 9.01
#